data_bc43909a6b564e742e6e78f08f4fdc20
#
_entry.id   bc43909a6b564e742e6e78f08f4fdc20
#
_cell.length_a   1.000
_cell.length_b   1.000
_cell.length_c   1.000
_cell.angle_alpha   90.00
_cell.angle_beta   90.00
_cell.angle_gamma   90.00
#
_symmetry.space_group_name_H-M   'P 1'
#
loop_
_entity.id
_entity.type
_entity.pdbx_description
1 polymer ?
#
loop_
_entity_poly.entity_id
_entity_poly.type
_entity_poly.pdbx_seq_one_letter_code
_entity_poly.pdbx_strand_id
1 'polypeptide(L)'
;MMPPVTPAKPPKTAPESRNSVRIIAGTWRGRRVNFPDMPGLRPTPDRVRETVFNWLQLAIGNARCLDLFAGSGALGLEALSRGARMSVFVEQAQLAARTLQTEISRLGGTAKSRVVEMGASRFLRASPEPFGGAFDVVFMDPPFGKDALAEYVPLLDAGNWLVPGGLLYLENEKSAGVPVLPSHWELLKSKSAGEVGYHLARVNAPLASERPG
;
A
#
# COMPACT_ATOMS: atom_id res chain seq x y z
N MET A 1 -32.26 24.69 50.73
CA MET A 1 -30.81 24.39 50.54
C MET A 1 -30.71 23.18 49.59
N MET A 2 -30.40 23.40 48.31
CA MET A 2 -30.26 22.32 47.32
C MET A 2 -28.85 21.71 47.43
N PRO A 3 -28.68 20.39 47.33
CA PRO A 3 -27.35 19.79 47.36
C PRO A 3 -26.57 20.12 46.07
N PRO A 4 -25.22 20.17 46.12
CA PRO A 4 -24.39 20.49 44.97
C PRO A 4 -24.44 19.39 43.92
N VAL A 5 -24.66 19.79 42.67
CA VAL A 5 -24.62 18.91 41.50
C VAL A 5 -23.16 18.58 41.19
N THR A 6 -22.78 17.32 41.38
CA THR A 6 -21.44 16.82 41.00
C THR A 6 -21.36 16.75 39.48
N PRO A 7 -20.36 17.35 38.82
CA PRO A 7 -20.19 17.25 37.35
C PRO A 7 -19.92 15.80 36.94
N ALA A 8 -20.66 15.33 35.95
CA ALA A 8 -20.49 13.98 35.37
C ALA A 8 -19.09 13.82 34.76
N LYS A 9 -18.45 12.70 35.12
CA LYS A 9 -17.14 12.31 34.59
C LYS A 9 -17.24 12.17 33.06
N PRO A 10 -16.32 12.73 32.27
CA PRO A 10 -16.36 12.59 30.81
C PRO A 10 -16.33 11.11 30.40
N PRO A 11 -17.03 10.74 29.30
CA PRO A 11 -17.06 9.36 28.84
C PRO A 11 -15.64 8.85 28.58
N LYS A 12 -15.36 7.63 29.04
CA LYS A 12 -14.09 6.94 28.77
C LYS A 12 -13.92 6.88 27.27
N THR A 13 -12.82 7.43 26.77
CA THR A 13 -12.36 7.25 25.39
C THR A 13 -12.40 5.77 25.02
N ALA A 14 -12.90 5.47 23.81
CA ALA A 14 -12.93 4.12 23.26
C ALA A 14 -11.53 3.46 23.41
N PRO A 15 -11.45 2.13 23.62
CA PRO A 15 -10.18 1.47 23.83
C PRO A 15 -9.27 1.75 22.63
N GLU A 16 -8.09 2.32 22.89
CA GLU A 16 -7.05 2.51 21.89
C GLU A 16 -6.82 1.17 21.20
N SER A 17 -6.90 1.13 19.86
CA SER A 17 -6.65 -0.07 19.08
C SER A 17 -5.24 -0.57 19.44
N ARG A 18 -5.13 -1.81 19.95
CA ARG A 18 -3.85 -2.39 20.39
C ARG A 18 -2.86 -2.54 19.25
N ASN A 19 -3.34 -2.46 18.00
CA ASN A 19 -2.54 -2.65 16.79
C ASN A 19 -2.14 -1.30 16.20
N SER A 20 -0.83 -1.07 16.09
CA SER A 20 -0.31 0.13 15.44
C SER A 20 0.99 -0.17 14.70
N VAL A 21 1.20 0.51 13.57
CA VAL A 21 2.44 0.49 12.80
C VAL A 21 3.14 1.84 12.91
N ARG A 22 4.46 1.84 13.01
CA ARG A 22 5.27 3.07 13.10
C ARG A 22 5.72 3.50 11.71
N ILE A 23 5.63 4.79 11.39
CA ILE A 23 6.26 5.40 10.22
C ILE A 23 7.76 5.55 10.50
N ILE A 24 8.59 5.05 9.57
CA ILE A 24 10.04 4.88 9.78
C ILE A 24 10.82 6.15 9.48
N ALA A 25 10.46 6.85 8.38
CA ALA A 25 11.20 8.02 7.93
C ALA A 25 10.30 9.12 7.33
N GLY A 26 10.89 10.24 6.94
CA GLY A 26 10.19 11.35 6.31
C GLY A 26 9.47 12.27 7.29
N THR A 27 8.50 13.04 6.79
CA THR A 27 7.79 14.10 7.54
C THR A 27 6.98 13.57 8.72
N TRP A 28 6.56 12.31 8.68
CA TRP A 28 5.79 11.67 9.75
C TRP A 28 6.60 10.67 10.57
N ARG A 29 7.94 10.70 10.46
CA ARG A 29 8.83 9.77 11.19
C ARG A 29 8.47 9.64 12.65
N GLY A 30 8.38 8.39 13.14
CA GLY A 30 8.09 8.06 14.53
C GLY A 30 6.60 8.10 14.89
N ARG A 31 5.72 8.63 14.03
CA ARG A 31 4.29 8.63 14.28
C ARG A 31 3.73 7.20 14.15
N ARG A 32 2.76 6.89 15.00
CA ARG A 32 2.05 5.60 14.96
C ARG A 32 0.73 5.75 14.24
N VAL A 33 0.41 4.77 13.42
CA VAL A 33 -0.85 4.63 12.68
C VAL A 33 -1.59 3.42 13.24
N ASN A 34 -2.79 3.64 13.72
CA ASN A 34 -3.61 2.58 14.27
C ASN A 34 -4.35 1.85 13.14
N PHE A 35 -4.57 0.55 13.33
CA PHE A 35 -5.37 -0.25 12.42
C PHE A 35 -6.23 -1.24 13.22
N PRO A 36 -7.38 -1.70 12.67
CA PRO A 36 -8.27 -2.61 13.37
C PRO A 36 -7.66 -4.01 13.54
N ASP A 37 -8.03 -4.69 14.60
CA ASP A 37 -7.71 -6.10 14.77
C ASP A 37 -8.62 -6.93 13.84
N MET A 38 -8.06 -7.45 12.76
CA MET A 38 -8.79 -8.21 11.74
C MET A 38 -7.97 -9.40 11.28
N PRO A 39 -8.61 -10.56 11.02
CA PRO A 39 -7.92 -11.72 10.48
C PRO A 39 -7.18 -11.38 9.18
N GLY A 40 -5.91 -11.76 9.10
CA GLY A 40 -5.07 -11.53 7.92
C GLY A 40 -4.47 -10.12 7.80
N LEU A 41 -4.90 -9.16 8.59
CA LEU A 41 -4.34 -7.81 8.58
C LEU A 41 -3.10 -7.74 9.47
N ARG A 42 -1.92 -7.93 8.87
CA ARG A 42 -0.61 -7.77 9.51
C ARG A 42 0.22 -6.82 8.69
N PRO A 43 0.68 -5.70 9.25
CA PRO A 43 1.54 -4.78 8.50
C PRO A 43 2.88 -5.42 8.20
N THR A 44 3.42 -5.14 7.02
CA THR A 44 4.80 -5.49 6.64
C THR A 44 5.78 -5.04 7.73
N PRO A 45 6.65 -5.93 8.25
CA PRO A 45 7.57 -5.60 9.34
C PRO A 45 8.47 -4.41 9.05
N ASP A 46 8.83 -3.62 10.08
CA ASP A 46 9.68 -2.43 9.95
C ASP A 46 10.95 -2.71 9.15
N ARG A 47 11.64 -3.83 9.42
CA ARG A 47 12.88 -4.22 8.72
C ARG A 47 12.68 -4.46 7.21
N VAL A 48 11.55 -5.04 6.83
CA VAL A 48 11.22 -5.26 5.41
C VAL A 48 10.93 -3.90 4.77
N ARG A 49 10.09 -3.06 5.39
CA ARG A 49 9.78 -1.71 4.90
C ARG A 49 11.03 -0.85 4.76
N GLU A 50 11.97 -0.88 5.71
CA GLU A 50 13.27 -0.21 5.58
C GLU A 50 14.02 -0.68 4.33
N THR A 51 14.08 -1.99 4.09
CA THR A 51 14.73 -2.54 2.90
C THR A 51 14.07 -2.07 1.61
N VAL A 52 12.74 -2.14 1.55
CA VAL A 52 11.93 -1.73 0.38
C VAL A 52 12.15 -0.25 0.07
N PHE A 53 12.04 0.61 1.07
CA PHE A 53 12.20 2.04 0.86
C PHE A 53 13.65 2.46 0.62
N ASN A 54 14.65 1.66 1.00
CA ASN A 54 16.03 1.82 0.54
C ASN A 54 16.17 1.49 -0.95
N TRP A 55 15.44 0.48 -1.46
CA TRP A 55 15.41 0.19 -2.89
C TRP A 55 14.71 1.29 -3.70
N LEU A 56 13.67 1.90 -3.12
CA LEU A 56 12.86 2.95 -3.75
C LEU A 56 13.37 4.38 -3.52
N GLN A 57 14.49 4.57 -2.82
CA GLN A 57 14.93 5.90 -2.34
C GLN A 57 15.02 6.97 -3.43
N LEU A 58 15.42 6.60 -4.65
CA LEU A 58 15.54 7.52 -5.79
C LEU A 58 14.24 7.71 -6.55
N ALA A 59 13.27 6.81 -6.37
CA ALA A 59 12.02 6.80 -7.13
C ALA A 59 10.83 7.39 -6.35
N ILE A 60 10.90 7.41 -5.00
CA ILE A 60 9.73 7.74 -4.18
C ILE A 60 9.44 9.25 -4.11
N GLY A 61 10.47 10.09 -4.25
CA GLY A 61 10.31 11.55 -4.22
C GLY A 61 9.42 12.04 -5.36
N ASN A 62 8.34 12.75 -5.04
CA ASN A 62 7.33 13.23 -5.98
C ASN A 62 6.56 12.13 -6.76
N ALA A 63 6.69 10.85 -6.39
CA ALA A 63 6.03 9.75 -7.05
C ALA A 63 4.51 9.74 -6.80
N ARG A 64 3.78 9.20 -7.76
CA ARG A 64 2.40 8.75 -7.62
C ARG A 64 2.42 7.28 -7.21
N CYS A 65 1.88 6.96 -6.05
CA CYS A 65 1.91 5.61 -5.51
C CYS A 65 0.50 4.99 -5.49
N LEU A 66 0.44 3.69 -5.71
CA LEU A 66 -0.75 2.87 -5.52
C LEU A 66 -0.42 1.78 -4.49
N ASP A 67 -1.17 1.74 -3.39
CA ASP A 67 -1.13 0.69 -2.38
C ASP A 67 -2.37 -0.20 -2.61
N LEU A 68 -2.17 -1.31 -3.32
CA LEU A 68 -3.27 -2.12 -3.87
C LEU A 68 -3.97 -3.01 -2.83
N PHE A 69 -3.30 -3.26 -1.72
CA PHE A 69 -3.81 -4.03 -0.57
C PHE A 69 -3.47 -3.29 0.71
N ALA A 70 -4.07 -2.11 0.86
CA ALA A 70 -3.58 -1.12 1.80
C ALA A 70 -3.59 -1.56 3.27
N GLY A 71 -4.59 -2.31 3.71
CA GLY A 71 -4.67 -2.78 5.08
C GLY A 71 -4.47 -1.68 6.12
N SER A 72 -3.33 -1.71 6.81
CA SER A 72 -2.94 -0.65 7.75
C SER A 72 -2.46 0.64 7.07
N GLY A 73 -2.24 0.65 5.77
CA GLY A 73 -1.65 1.74 5.01
C GLY A 73 -0.13 1.89 5.18
N ALA A 74 0.54 0.89 5.73
CA ALA A 74 1.95 0.98 6.12
C ALA A 74 2.88 1.39 4.98
N LEU A 75 2.68 0.87 3.77
CA LEU A 75 3.51 1.16 2.59
C LEU A 75 3.17 2.52 1.98
N GLY A 76 1.89 2.76 1.68
CA GLY A 76 1.46 4.02 1.08
C GLY A 76 1.68 5.24 1.98
N LEU A 77 1.51 5.12 3.30
CA LEU A 77 1.78 6.19 4.26
C LEU A 77 3.28 6.44 4.42
N GLU A 78 4.11 5.41 4.42
CA GLU A 78 5.56 5.56 4.40
C GLU A 78 6.03 6.28 3.15
N ALA A 79 5.44 5.96 1.97
CA ALA A 79 5.70 6.64 0.70
C ALA A 79 5.39 8.13 0.79
N LEU A 80 4.21 8.49 1.28
CA LEU A 80 3.81 9.90 1.49
C LEU A 80 4.74 10.62 2.45
N SER A 81 5.11 9.97 3.56
CA SER A 81 6.04 10.52 4.55
C SER A 81 7.41 10.82 3.94
N ARG A 82 7.86 10.01 2.99
CA ARG A 82 9.14 10.18 2.27
C ARG A 82 9.06 11.09 1.04
N GLY A 83 7.93 11.75 0.83
CA GLY A 83 7.80 12.78 -0.20
C GLY A 83 7.11 12.35 -1.48
N ALA A 84 6.40 11.21 -1.50
CA ALA A 84 5.49 10.91 -2.61
C ALA A 84 4.48 12.04 -2.77
N ARG A 85 4.16 12.36 -4.03
CA ARG A 85 3.21 13.42 -4.38
C ARG A 85 1.79 13.03 -4.01
N MET A 86 1.45 11.75 -4.21
CA MET A 86 0.12 11.21 -3.98
C MET A 86 0.21 9.71 -3.69
N SER A 87 -0.69 9.20 -2.86
CA SER A 87 -0.91 7.76 -2.70
C SER A 87 -2.41 7.44 -2.78
N VAL A 88 -2.75 6.47 -3.64
CA VAL A 88 -4.07 5.84 -3.68
C VAL A 88 -3.99 4.55 -2.90
N PHE A 89 -4.94 4.33 -2.00
CA PHE A 89 -5.04 3.16 -1.14
C PHE A 89 -6.28 2.38 -1.52
N VAL A 90 -6.12 1.12 -1.89
CA VAL A 90 -7.24 0.21 -2.20
C VAL A 90 -7.39 -0.77 -1.04
N GLU A 91 -8.57 -0.78 -0.42
CA GLU A 91 -8.88 -1.64 0.70
C GLU A 91 -10.32 -2.12 0.61
N GLN A 92 -10.53 -3.43 0.65
CA GLN A 92 -11.87 -4.01 0.53
C GLN A 92 -12.65 -4.03 1.84
N ALA A 93 -11.96 -4.09 2.98
CA ALA A 93 -12.58 -4.15 4.29
C ALA A 93 -12.97 -2.75 4.74
N GLN A 94 -14.26 -2.49 4.84
CA GLN A 94 -14.82 -1.17 5.20
C GLN A 94 -14.22 -0.61 6.48
N LEU A 95 -14.06 -1.44 7.52
CA LEU A 95 -13.51 -1.00 8.80
C LEU A 95 -12.04 -0.54 8.65
N ALA A 96 -11.23 -1.28 7.91
CA ALA A 96 -9.83 -0.92 7.63
C ALA A 96 -9.74 0.36 6.80
N ALA A 97 -10.54 0.48 5.73
CA ALA A 97 -10.59 1.67 4.88
C ALA A 97 -10.98 2.94 5.66
N ARG A 98 -11.99 2.87 6.51
CA ARG A 98 -12.42 4.00 7.36
C ARG A 98 -11.37 4.37 8.41
N THR A 99 -10.75 3.37 9.05
CA THR A 99 -9.68 3.60 10.02
C THR A 99 -8.49 4.27 9.33
N LEU A 100 -8.07 3.77 8.17
CA LEU A 100 -7.00 4.36 7.38
C LEU A 100 -7.30 5.82 6.99
N GLN A 101 -8.53 6.12 6.57
CA GLN A 101 -8.95 7.48 6.23
C GLN A 101 -8.87 8.43 7.44
N THR A 102 -9.25 7.95 8.63
CA THR A 102 -9.12 8.70 9.89
C THR A 102 -7.65 8.97 10.23
N GLU A 103 -6.79 7.97 10.11
CA GLU A 103 -5.36 8.10 10.37
C GLU A 103 -4.67 9.04 9.37
N ILE A 104 -5.02 8.98 8.09
CA ILE A 104 -4.56 9.92 7.06
C ILE A 104 -4.92 11.35 7.43
N SER A 105 -6.16 11.59 7.85
CA SER A 105 -6.61 12.92 8.30
C SER A 105 -5.84 13.40 9.53
N ARG A 106 -5.61 12.52 10.52
CA ARG A 106 -4.82 12.81 11.71
C ARG A 106 -3.36 13.17 11.40
N LEU A 107 -2.80 12.59 10.33
CA LEU A 107 -1.46 12.90 9.83
C LEU A 107 -1.40 14.19 9.01
N GLY A 108 -2.54 14.76 8.61
CA GLY A 108 -2.62 15.91 7.70
C GLY A 108 -2.36 15.53 6.23
N GLY A 109 -2.59 14.25 5.87
CA GLY A 109 -2.28 13.68 4.55
C GLY A 109 -3.43 13.73 3.53
N THR A 110 -4.61 14.23 3.90
CA THR A 110 -5.84 14.12 3.10
C THR A 110 -5.69 14.68 1.68
N ALA A 111 -5.00 15.81 1.51
CA ALA A 111 -4.81 16.42 0.19
C ALA A 111 -3.93 15.59 -0.78
N LYS A 112 -3.16 14.64 -0.25
CA LYS A 112 -2.24 13.77 -1.01
C LYS A 112 -2.66 12.31 -1.02
N SER A 113 -3.88 12.00 -0.58
CA SER A 113 -4.33 10.62 -0.38
C SER A 113 -5.73 10.42 -0.93
N ARG A 114 -5.98 9.23 -1.45
CA ARG A 114 -7.32 8.77 -1.80
C ARG A 114 -7.49 7.32 -1.33
N VAL A 115 -8.47 7.07 -0.47
CA VAL A 115 -8.84 5.71 -0.05
C VAL A 115 -10.03 5.25 -0.89
N VAL A 116 -9.92 4.07 -1.48
CA VAL A 116 -10.94 3.42 -2.32
C VAL A 116 -11.36 2.14 -1.62
N GLU A 117 -12.60 2.12 -1.12
CA GLU A 117 -13.21 0.93 -0.52
C GLU A 117 -13.66 -0.03 -1.63
N MET A 118 -12.77 -0.91 -2.07
CA MET A 118 -13.01 -1.85 -3.17
C MET A 118 -12.01 -3.01 -3.13
N GLY A 119 -12.40 -4.18 -3.66
CA GLY A 119 -11.45 -5.27 -3.90
C GLY A 119 -10.50 -4.97 -5.06
N ALA A 120 -9.24 -5.39 -4.91
CA ALA A 120 -8.14 -5.12 -5.86
C ALA A 120 -8.45 -5.56 -7.29
N SER A 121 -9.00 -6.77 -7.48
CA SER A 121 -9.37 -7.28 -8.81
C SER A 121 -10.39 -6.39 -9.52
N ARG A 122 -11.43 -5.93 -8.80
CA ARG A 122 -12.41 -4.98 -9.35
C ARG A 122 -11.79 -3.63 -9.65
N PHE A 123 -10.90 -3.16 -8.80
CA PHE A 123 -10.18 -1.89 -9.00
C PHE A 123 -9.34 -1.94 -10.28
N LEU A 124 -8.55 -2.99 -10.47
CA LEU A 124 -7.66 -3.14 -11.63
C LEU A 124 -8.39 -3.36 -12.96
N ARG A 125 -9.64 -3.83 -12.95
CA ARG A 125 -10.49 -3.93 -14.16
C ARG A 125 -11.05 -2.58 -14.60
N ALA A 126 -10.90 -1.53 -13.81
CA ALA A 126 -11.22 -0.16 -14.20
C ALA A 126 -10.02 0.48 -14.94
N SER A 127 -10.04 1.80 -15.08
CA SER A 127 -8.98 2.58 -15.71
C SER A 127 -8.22 3.40 -14.65
N PRO A 128 -6.92 3.67 -14.80
CA PRO A 128 -6.17 4.58 -13.93
C PRO A 128 -6.56 6.07 -14.12
N GLU A 129 -7.26 6.42 -15.18
CA GLU A 129 -7.61 7.81 -15.53
C GLU A 129 -8.31 8.59 -14.41
N PRO A 130 -9.33 8.04 -13.69
CA PRO A 130 -9.98 8.74 -12.57
C PRO A 130 -9.04 9.09 -11.41
N PHE A 131 -7.87 8.49 -11.40
CA PHE A 131 -6.81 8.72 -10.39
C PHE A 131 -5.71 9.62 -10.92
N GLY A 132 -5.86 10.19 -12.13
CA GLY A 132 -4.91 11.06 -12.82
C GLY A 132 -3.85 10.29 -13.61
N GLY A 133 -4.17 9.10 -14.10
CA GLY A 133 -3.31 8.25 -14.93
C GLY A 133 -2.49 7.23 -14.14
N ALA A 134 -1.59 6.54 -14.82
CA ALA A 134 -0.73 5.50 -14.29
C ALA A 134 0.18 5.96 -13.15
N PHE A 135 0.70 5.01 -12.39
CA PHE A 135 1.49 5.23 -11.18
C PHE A 135 2.98 5.00 -11.43
N ASP A 136 3.82 5.72 -10.68
CA ASP A 136 5.28 5.56 -10.70
C ASP A 136 5.71 4.36 -9.84
N VAL A 137 4.97 4.09 -8.74
CA VAL A 137 5.23 2.98 -7.82
C VAL A 137 3.91 2.32 -7.43
N VAL A 138 3.85 0.99 -7.56
CA VAL A 138 2.74 0.17 -7.05
C VAL A 138 3.28 -0.75 -5.96
N PHE A 139 2.57 -0.80 -4.83
CA PHE A 139 2.76 -1.78 -3.76
C PHE A 139 1.68 -2.84 -3.87
N MET A 140 2.08 -4.11 -3.93
CA MET A 140 1.21 -5.27 -4.06
C MET A 140 1.58 -6.33 -3.02
N ASP A 141 0.91 -6.30 -1.88
CA ASP A 141 1.04 -7.25 -0.78
C ASP A 141 -0.30 -7.97 -0.55
N PRO A 142 -0.67 -8.92 -1.44
CA PRO A 142 -1.93 -9.62 -1.35
C PRO A 142 -1.96 -10.57 -0.15
N PRO A 143 -3.14 -10.88 0.42
CA PRO A 143 -3.27 -11.88 1.46
C PRO A 143 -2.78 -13.24 0.96
N PHE A 144 -2.01 -13.95 1.83
CA PHE A 144 -1.47 -15.27 1.51
C PHE A 144 -2.58 -16.31 1.23
N GLY A 145 -2.26 -17.34 0.45
CA GLY A 145 -3.07 -18.53 0.32
C GLY A 145 -3.74 -18.78 -1.03
N LYS A 146 -3.32 -18.13 -2.10
CA LYS A 146 -3.59 -18.48 -3.51
C LYS A 146 -2.49 -17.85 -4.33
N ASP A 147 -2.31 -18.28 -5.57
CA ASP A 147 -1.41 -17.67 -6.53
C ASP A 147 -1.94 -16.28 -6.95
N ALA A 148 -2.03 -15.38 -5.95
CA ALA A 148 -2.61 -14.05 -6.09
C ALA A 148 -1.84 -13.22 -7.12
N LEU A 149 -0.51 -13.43 -7.23
CA LEU A 149 0.30 -12.73 -8.21
C LEU A 149 -0.07 -13.10 -9.65
N ALA A 150 -0.45 -14.36 -9.89
CA ALA A 150 -0.92 -14.79 -11.21
C ALA A 150 -2.24 -14.12 -11.61
N GLU A 151 -3.07 -13.68 -10.66
CA GLU A 151 -4.27 -12.89 -10.93
C GLU A 151 -3.95 -11.42 -11.18
N TYR A 152 -3.17 -10.79 -10.27
CA TYR A 152 -3.06 -9.32 -10.26
C TYR A 152 -1.98 -8.77 -11.19
N VAL A 153 -0.87 -9.50 -11.43
CA VAL A 153 0.18 -9.03 -12.35
C VAL A 153 -0.34 -8.82 -13.77
N PRO A 154 -1.10 -9.77 -14.37
CA PRO A 154 -1.70 -9.55 -15.68
C PRO A 154 -2.71 -8.39 -15.72
N LEU A 155 -3.47 -8.17 -14.64
CA LEU A 155 -4.43 -7.05 -14.57
C LEU A 155 -3.71 -5.70 -14.50
N LEU A 156 -2.61 -5.61 -13.75
CA LEU A 156 -1.77 -4.41 -13.70
C LEU A 156 -1.21 -4.07 -15.07
N ASP A 157 -0.71 -5.10 -15.77
CA ASP A 157 -0.10 -4.97 -17.10
C ASP A 157 -1.13 -4.55 -18.15
N ALA A 158 -2.19 -5.31 -18.31
CA ALA A 158 -3.24 -5.05 -19.30
C ALA A 158 -3.93 -3.70 -19.08
N GLY A 159 -4.08 -3.26 -17.82
CA GLY A 159 -4.68 -1.98 -17.47
C GLY A 159 -3.73 -0.79 -17.57
N ASN A 160 -2.46 -0.98 -17.90
CA ASN A 160 -1.43 0.06 -17.94
C ASN A 160 -1.38 0.89 -16.64
N TRP A 161 -1.44 0.21 -15.49
CA TRP A 161 -1.48 0.85 -14.18
C TRP A 161 -0.13 1.45 -13.76
N LEU A 162 0.98 1.05 -14.40
CA LEU A 162 2.32 1.58 -14.18
C LEU A 162 2.79 2.36 -15.41
N VAL A 163 3.47 3.47 -15.16
CA VAL A 163 4.18 4.19 -16.23
C VAL A 163 5.35 3.36 -16.77
N PRO A 164 5.79 3.55 -18.03
CA PRO A 164 7.06 2.98 -18.48
C PRO A 164 8.20 3.40 -17.55
N GLY A 165 8.99 2.44 -17.08
CA GLY A 165 10.01 2.63 -16.05
C GLY A 165 9.48 2.61 -14.61
N GLY A 166 8.18 2.49 -14.42
CA GLY A 166 7.54 2.39 -13.11
C GLY A 166 7.96 1.15 -12.34
N LEU A 167 7.84 1.21 -11.03
CA LEU A 167 8.32 0.16 -10.12
C LEU A 167 7.16 -0.55 -9.44
N LEU A 168 7.19 -1.88 -9.48
CA LEU A 168 6.29 -2.75 -8.73
C LEU A 168 7.05 -3.38 -7.57
N TYR A 169 6.63 -3.07 -6.35
CA TYR A 169 6.95 -3.87 -5.18
C TYR A 169 5.87 -4.93 -4.99
N LEU A 170 6.27 -6.16 -4.75
CA LEU A 170 5.33 -7.27 -4.55
C LEU A 170 5.82 -8.25 -3.48
N GLU A 171 4.87 -8.79 -2.71
CA GLU A 171 5.10 -9.83 -1.71
C GLU A 171 4.37 -11.12 -2.12
N ASN A 172 4.95 -12.27 -1.76
CA ASN A 172 4.35 -13.58 -1.88
C ASN A 172 4.83 -14.53 -0.76
N GLU A 173 4.28 -15.72 -0.71
CA GLU A 173 4.87 -16.77 0.13
C GLU A 173 6.26 -17.13 -0.41
N LYS A 174 7.25 -17.23 0.50
CA LYS A 174 8.62 -17.62 0.14
C LYS A 174 8.68 -18.96 -0.59
N SER A 175 7.78 -19.88 -0.24
CA SER A 175 7.64 -21.21 -0.87
C SER A 175 7.26 -21.11 -2.35
N ALA A 176 6.58 -20.05 -2.78
CA ALA A 176 6.21 -19.83 -4.18
C ALA A 176 7.39 -19.36 -5.05
N GLY A 177 8.52 -18.99 -4.43
CA GLY A 177 9.72 -18.56 -5.16
C GLY A 177 9.60 -17.19 -5.83
N VAL A 178 10.37 -16.99 -6.88
CA VAL A 178 10.36 -15.75 -7.66
C VAL A 178 9.09 -15.71 -8.53
N PRO A 179 8.32 -14.61 -8.50
CA PRO A 179 7.10 -14.50 -9.28
C PRO A 179 7.36 -14.53 -10.79
N VAL A 180 6.41 -15.10 -11.52
CA VAL A 180 6.39 -15.02 -12.98
C VAL A 180 5.91 -13.61 -13.37
N LEU A 181 6.72 -12.92 -14.16
CA LEU A 181 6.44 -11.56 -14.63
C LEU A 181 6.26 -11.55 -16.15
N PRO A 182 5.52 -10.58 -16.73
CA PRO A 182 5.49 -10.36 -18.17
C PRO A 182 6.90 -10.20 -18.77
N SER A 183 7.11 -10.60 -20.02
CA SER A 183 8.43 -10.63 -20.68
C SER A 183 9.14 -9.27 -20.73
N HIS A 184 8.37 -8.19 -20.77
CA HIS A 184 8.87 -6.82 -20.79
C HIS A 184 9.08 -6.20 -19.39
N TRP A 185 8.82 -6.97 -18.32
CA TRP A 185 9.11 -6.54 -16.95
C TRP A 185 10.44 -7.13 -16.48
N GLU A 186 11.21 -6.35 -15.76
CA GLU A 186 12.54 -6.73 -15.25
C GLU A 186 12.52 -6.90 -13.74
N LEU A 187 12.90 -8.06 -13.23
CA LEU A 187 13.10 -8.28 -11.80
C LEU A 187 14.43 -7.62 -11.35
N LEU A 188 14.32 -6.56 -10.55
CA LEU A 188 15.49 -5.80 -10.08
C LEU A 188 16.07 -6.35 -8.78
N LYS A 189 15.22 -6.75 -7.84
CA LYS A 189 15.59 -7.21 -6.50
C LYS A 189 14.68 -8.34 -6.05
N SER A 190 15.23 -9.25 -5.26
CA SER A 190 14.51 -10.34 -4.61
C SER A 190 15.17 -10.65 -3.27
N LYS A 191 14.37 -10.75 -2.21
CA LYS A 191 14.80 -11.17 -0.86
C LYS A 191 13.68 -11.93 -0.16
N SER A 192 14.01 -12.51 0.99
CA SER A 192 13.01 -13.11 1.88
C SER A 192 13.25 -12.73 3.35
N ALA A 193 12.17 -12.73 4.13
CA ALA A 193 12.19 -12.54 5.57
C ALA A 193 11.13 -13.45 6.19
N GLY A 194 11.55 -14.44 6.99
CA GLY A 194 10.65 -15.49 7.46
C GLY A 194 10.05 -16.26 6.29
N GLU A 195 8.72 -16.35 6.26
CA GLU A 195 7.95 -17.04 5.21
C GLU A 195 7.54 -16.12 4.04
N VAL A 196 8.00 -14.86 4.04
CA VAL A 196 7.66 -13.87 3.02
C VAL A 196 8.80 -13.72 2.03
N GLY A 197 8.52 -13.87 0.74
CA GLY A 197 9.33 -13.39 -0.37
C GLY A 197 8.89 -11.97 -0.73
N TYR A 198 9.84 -11.08 -0.97
CA TYR A 198 9.54 -9.71 -1.40
C TYR A 198 10.48 -9.26 -2.49
N HIS A 199 9.91 -8.61 -3.49
CA HIS A 199 10.54 -8.39 -4.77
C HIS A 199 10.30 -6.97 -5.27
N LEU A 200 11.21 -6.48 -6.11
CA LEU A 200 11.07 -5.24 -6.84
C LEU A 200 11.25 -5.52 -8.33
N ALA A 201 10.27 -5.16 -9.13
CA ALA A 201 10.31 -5.24 -10.58
C ALA A 201 10.19 -3.84 -11.22
N ARG A 202 10.72 -3.70 -12.43
CA ARG A 202 10.53 -2.54 -13.28
C ARG A 202 9.65 -2.91 -14.46
N VAL A 203 8.68 -2.07 -14.77
CA VAL A 203 7.84 -2.18 -15.96
C VAL A 203 8.53 -1.42 -17.09
N ASN A 204 8.97 -2.12 -18.11
CA ASN A 204 9.51 -1.50 -19.32
C ASN A 204 8.37 -1.27 -20.34
N ALA A 205 8.57 -0.39 -21.31
CA ALA A 205 7.64 -0.26 -22.42
C ALA A 205 7.60 -1.60 -23.20
N PRO A 206 6.40 -2.07 -23.63
CA PRO A 206 6.33 -3.23 -24.51
C PRO A 206 7.21 -3.03 -25.74
N LEU A 207 7.92 -4.07 -26.14
CA LEU A 207 8.68 -4.03 -27.39
C LEU A 207 7.73 -3.76 -28.56
N ALA A 208 8.18 -2.95 -29.52
CA ALA A 208 7.34 -2.51 -30.65
C ALA A 208 6.70 -3.66 -31.46
N SER A 209 7.27 -4.88 -31.36
CA SER A 209 6.77 -6.12 -31.98
C SER A 209 5.62 -6.81 -31.23
N GLU A 210 5.29 -6.40 -29.99
CA GLU A 210 4.28 -7.04 -29.14
C GLU A 210 2.98 -6.23 -29.04
N ARG A 211 2.82 -5.14 -29.80
CA ARG A 211 1.56 -4.37 -29.82
C ARG A 211 0.53 -5.15 -30.64
N PRO A 212 -0.61 -5.57 -30.06
CA PRO A 212 -1.70 -6.10 -30.85
C PRO A 212 -2.20 -5.01 -31.80
N GLY A 213 -2.25 -5.34 -33.11
CA GLY A 213 -2.77 -4.50 -34.18
C GLY A 213 -4.29 -4.29 -34.08
#